data_2a43997837da39ee11a928956e664159
#
_entry.id   2a43997837da39ee11a928956e664159
#
_cell.length_a   1.000
_cell.length_b   1.000
_cell.length_c   1.000
_cell.angle_alpha   90.00
_cell.angle_beta   90.00
_cell.angle_gamma   90.00
#
_symmetry.space_group_name_H-M   'P 1'
#
loop_
_entity.id
_entity.type
_entity.pdbx_description
1 polymer ?
#
loop_
_entity_poly.entity_id
_entity_poly.type
_entity_poly.pdbx_seq_one_letter_code
_entity_poly.pdbx_strand_id
1 'polypeptide(L)'
;MNPKKILIAVDASDNAARAVTYVAELLGGSTGFSITVLYIERPPNRDLYPDEASWVEAGQAQELRIRTFLQQAKSNLTGQGIAPDAVTISYVPHCQSPVNPAAQQCSIGTSIARDILQVQQQGDFGTLVIGRRGVSRAEEFLFGSVTTKVTHLAKDCTVWVVQ
;
A
#
# COMPACT_ATOMS: atom_id res chain seq x y z
N MET A 1 -4.92 9.97 17.81
CA MET A 1 -3.72 9.68 17.01
C MET A 1 -2.76 8.79 17.79
N ASN A 2 -2.50 7.56 17.33
CA ASN A 2 -1.55 6.64 17.96
C ASN A 2 -0.27 6.55 17.07
N PRO A 3 0.85 7.21 17.42
CA PRO A 3 2.05 7.26 16.59
C PRO A 3 2.72 5.88 16.42
N LYS A 4 2.44 4.93 17.32
CA LYS A 4 2.96 3.56 17.23
C LYS A 4 2.11 2.64 16.33
N LYS A 5 0.97 3.12 15.83
CA LYS A 5 0.15 2.44 14.84
C LYS A 5 0.51 2.97 13.46
N ILE A 6 1.21 2.16 12.70
CA ILE A 6 1.88 2.55 11.45
C ILE A 6 1.17 1.92 10.26
N LEU A 7 0.85 2.71 9.25
CA LEU A 7 0.34 2.27 7.97
C LEU A 7 1.42 2.48 6.91
N ILE A 8 1.85 1.41 6.24
CA ILE A 8 2.79 1.48 5.12
C ILE A 8 2.00 1.27 3.84
N ALA A 9 1.80 2.32 3.05
CA ALA A 9 1.10 2.22 1.77
C ALA A 9 2.08 1.84 0.66
N VAL A 10 1.80 0.74 -0.04
CA VAL A 10 2.68 0.14 -1.04
C VAL A 10 1.97 -0.05 -2.38
N ASP A 11 2.76 -0.04 -3.47
CA ASP A 11 2.31 -0.29 -4.85
C ASP A 11 3.19 -1.32 -5.57
N ALA A 12 3.99 -2.08 -4.81
CA ALA A 12 5.00 -3.04 -5.28
C ALA A 12 6.12 -2.42 -6.15
N SER A 13 6.36 -1.12 -6.06
CA SER A 13 7.53 -0.47 -6.65
C SER A 13 8.78 -0.64 -5.76
N ASP A 14 9.96 -0.34 -6.33
CA ASP A 14 11.22 -0.32 -5.58
C ASP A 14 11.18 0.73 -4.45
N ASN A 15 10.49 1.85 -4.65
CA ASN A 15 10.31 2.86 -3.61
C ASN A 15 9.45 2.35 -2.46
N ALA A 16 8.41 1.55 -2.76
CA ALA A 16 7.60 0.91 -1.74
C ALA A 16 8.42 -0.15 -0.97
N ALA A 17 9.26 -0.92 -1.66
CA ALA A 17 10.17 -1.87 -1.02
C ALA A 17 11.16 -1.16 -0.08
N ARG A 18 11.75 -0.03 -0.52
CA ARG A 18 12.63 0.80 0.34
C ARG A 18 11.89 1.35 1.56
N ALA A 19 10.63 1.77 1.40
CA ALA A 19 9.82 2.25 2.52
C ALA A 19 9.59 1.15 3.57
N VAL A 20 9.33 -0.08 3.14
CA VAL A 20 9.22 -1.25 4.04
C VAL A 20 10.55 -1.52 4.75
N THR A 21 11.66 -1.56 3.99
CA THR A 21 13.00 -1.79 4.56
C THR A 21 13.39 -0.72 5.57
N TYR A 22 13.14 0.55 5.26
CA TYR A 22 13.38 1.66 6.19
C TYR A 22 12.65 1.48 7.53
N VAL A 23 11.37 1.12 7.49
CA VAL A 23 10.59 0.84 8.72
C VAL A 23 11.13 -0.38 9.45
N ALA A 24 11.50 -1.43 8.72
CA ALA A 24 12.04 -2.66 9.30
C ALA A 24 13.37 -2.40 10.05
N GLU A 25 14.28 -1.63 9.45
CA GLU A 25 15.56 -1.26 10.06
C GLU A 25 15.38 -0.30 11.25
N LEU A 26 14.50 0.71 11.10
CA LEU A 26 14.26 1.71 12.13
C LEU A 26 13.63 1.13 13.39
N LEU A 27 12.71 0.18 13.23
CA LEU A 27 11.91 -0.38 14.32
C LEU A 27 12.35 -1.79 14.73
N GLY A 28 13.35 -2.36 14.06
CA GLY A 28 13.87 -3.69 14.34
C GLY A 28 14.19 -3.87 15.83
N GLY A 29 13.69 -4.96 16.43
CA GLY A 29 13.84 -5.24 17.86
C GLY A 29 13.01 -4.35 18.80
N SER A 30 12.27 -3.36 18.29
CA SER A 30 11.41 -2.50 19.10
C SER A 30 10.07 -3.16 19.38
N THR A 31 9.43 -2.84 20.51
CA THR A 31 8.13 -3.38 20.92
C THR A 31 7.06 -2.30 21.01
N GLY A 32 5.79 -2.74 21.00
CA GLY A 32 4.64 -1.86 21.19
C GLY A 32 4.21 -1.11 19.92
N PHE A 33 4.79 -1.43 18.75
CA PHE A 33 4.33 -0.96 17.44
C PHE A 33 3.35 -1.95 16.83
N SER A 34 2.38 -1.43 16.06
CA SER A 34 1.49 -2.20 15.21
C SER A 34 1.63 -1.67 13.78
N ILE A 35 1.98 -2.54 12.84
CA ILE A 35 2.29 -2.17 11.47
C ILE A 35 1.29 -2.84 10.53
N THR A 36 0.66 -2.07 9.66
CA THR A 36 -0.17 -2.59 8.58
C THR A 36 0.47 -2.22 7.25
N VAL A 37 0.77 -3.22 6.41
CA VAL A 37 1.19 -3.03 5.02
C VAL A 37 -0.06 -3.03 4.16
N LEU A 38 -0.38 -1.87 3.56
CA LEU A 38 -1.61 -1.63 2.80
C LEU A 38 -1.33 -1.57 1.31
N TYR A 39 -2.10 -2.32 0.54
CA TYR A 39 -2.22 -2.17 -0.91
C TYR A 39 -3.67 -1.85 -1.29
N ILE A 40 -3.84 -0.84 -2.14
CA ILE A 40 -5.12 -0.50 -2.78
C ILE A 40 -5.07 -0.95 -4.23
N GLU A 41 -5.97 -1.85 -4.62
CA GLU A 41 -6.00 -2.40 -5.97
C GLU A 41 -6.31 -1.34 -7.03
N ARG A 42 -5.56 -1.42 -8.13
CA ARG A 42 -5.87 -0.81 -9.42
C ARG A 42 -5.92 -1.91 -10.47
N PRO A 43 -7.12 -2.31 -10.91
CA PRO A 43 -7.23 -3.35 -11.92
C PRO A 43 -6.60 -2.88 -13.24
N PRO A 44 -6.15 -3.80 -14.10
CA PRO A 44 -5.75 -3.48 -15.45
C PRO A 44 -6.89 -2.77 -16.20
N ASN A 45 -6.54 -1.79 -17.06
CA ASN A 45 -7.56 -1.10 -17.85
C ASN A 45 -8.24 -2.10 -18.81
N ARG A 46 -9.57 -2.28 -18.64
CA ARG A 46 -10.36 -3.24 -19.42
C ARG A 46 -10.26 -3.01 -20.94
N ASP A 47 -10.15 -1.75 -21.37
CA ASP A 47 -10.11 -1.38 -22.79
C ASP A 47 -8.82 -1.84 -23.51
N LEU A 48 -7.80 -2.25 -22.77
CA LEU A 48 -6.55 -2.77 -23.34
C LEU A 48 -6.59 -4.27 -23.65
N TYR A 49 -7.71 -4.96 -23.35
CA TYR A 49 -7.84 -6.40 -23.50
C TYR A 49 -8.96 -6.73 -24.48
N PRO A 50 -8.73 -7.70 -25.42
CA PRO A 50 -9.70 -8.03 -26.46
C PRO A 50 -10.98 -8.68 -25.92
N ASP A 51 -10.88 -9.40 -24.81
CA ASP A 51 -11.97 -10.13 -24.19
C ASP A 51 -11.86 -10.13 -22.65
N GLU A 52 -12.91 -10.61 -21.99
CA GLU A 52 -12.98 -10.66 -20.54
C GLU A 52 -11.99 -11.66 -19.95
N ALA A 53 -11.76 -12.79 -20.62
CA ALA A 53 -10.87 -13.83 -20.13
C ALA A 53 -9.42 -13.32 -20.03
N SER A 54 -8.94 -12.63 -21.05
CA SER A 54 -7.59 -12.01 -21.05
C SER A 54 -7.46 -10.95 -19.98
N TRP A 55 -8.50 -10.17 -19.73
CA TRP A 55 -8.52 -9.17 -18.68
C TRP A 55 -8.48 -9.79 -17.27
N VAL A 56 -9.28 -10.86 -17.07
CA VAL A 56 -9.28 -11.62 -15.79
C VAL A 56 -7.90 -12.25 -15.55
N GLU A 57 -7.30 -12.87 -16.56
CA GLU A 57 -5.96 -13.45 -16.46
C GLU A 57 -4.91 -12.40 -16.08
N ALA A 58 -4.94 -11.23 -16.70
CA ALA A 58 -4.06 -10.13 -16.35
C ALA A 58 -4.28 -9.65 -14.89
N GLY A 59 -5.53 -9.58 -14.45
CA GLY A 59 -5.88 -9.27 -13.06
C GLY A 59 -5.33 -10.30 -12.07
N GLN A 60 -5.47 -11.59 -12.36
CA GLN A 60 -4.93 -12.68 -11.55
C GLN A 60 -3.40 -12.63 -11.45
N ALA A 61 -2.73 -12.40 -12.58
CA ALA A 61 -1.28 -12.24 -12.61
C ALA A 61 -0.81 -11.02 -11.79
N GLN A 62 -1.55 -9.93 -11.86
CA GLN A 62 -1.27 -8.75 -11.04
C GLN A 62 -1.49 -9.03 -9.55
N GLU A 63 -2.62 -9.63 -9.18
CA GLU A 63 -2.91 -9.99 -7.78
C GLU A 63 -1.83 -10.90 -7.20
N LEU A 64 -1.40 -11.93 -7.94
CA LEU A 64 -0.34 -12.83 -7.49
C LEU A 64 0.98 -12.08 -7.19
N ARG A 65 1.39 -11.17 -8.08
CA ARG A 65 2.59 -10.35 -7.87
C ARG A 65 2.47 -9.48 -6.61
N ILE A 66 1.32 -8.86 -6.41
CA ILE A 66 1.07 -8.00 -5.25
C ILE A 66 1.06 -8.82 -3.96
N ARG A 67 0.38 -9.97 -3.94
CA ARG A 67 0.36 -10.84 -2.76
C ARG A 67 1.75 -11.35 -2.41
N THR A 68 2.55 -11.71 -3.41
CA THR A 68 3.96 -12.07 -3.22
C THR A 68 4.76 -10.93 -2.60
N PHE A 69 4.62 -9.71 -3.13
CA PHE A 69 5.27 -8.52 -2.56
C PHE A 69 4.86 -8.27 -1.11
N LEU A 70 3.56 -8.37 -0.79
CA LEU A 70 3.04 -8.15 0.56
C LEU A 70 3.61 -9.19 1.56
N GLN A 71 3.73 -10.45 1.14
CA GLN A 71 4.34 -11.49 1.97
C GLN A 71 5.85 -11.23 2.18
N GLN A 72 6.57 -10.82 1.14
CA GLN A 72 7.96 -10.43 1.26
C GLN A 72 8.15 -9.22 2.19
N ALA A 73 7.26 -8.21 2.10
CA ALA A 73 7.25 -7.06 2.99
C ALA A 73 7.05 -7.49 4.46
N LYS A 74 6.09 -8.38 4.73
CA LYS A 74 5.90 -8.95 6.07
C LYS A 74 7.14 -9.72 6.54
N SER A 75 7.72 -10.55 5.69
CA SER A 75 8.93 -11.31 6.03
C SER A 75 10.12 -10.41 6.31
N ASN A 76 10.29 -9.30 5.58
CA ASN A 76 11.33 -8.31 5.84
C ASN A 76 11.14 -7.68 7.23
N LEU A 77 9.95 -7.19 7.55
CA LEU A 77 9.64 -6.58 8.85
C LEU A 77 9.90 -7.57 9.99
N THR A 78 9.42 -8.80 9.89
CA THR A 78 9.59 -9.80 10.94
C THR A 78 11.03 -10.31 11.04
N GLY A 79 11.74 -10.39 9.92
CA GLY A 79 13.15 -10.76 9.87
C GLY A 79 14.07 -9.77 10.59
N GLN A 80 13.66 -8.51 10.72
CA GLN A 80 14.37 -7.49 11.51
C GLN A 80 13.93 -7.47 12.99
N GLY A 81 13.18 -8.46 13.44
CA GLY A 81 12.83 -8.62 14.86
C GLY A 81 11.52 -7.95 15.28
N ILE A 82 10.68 -7.50 14.33
CA ILE A 82 9.32 -7.07 14.65
C ILE A 82 8.45 -8.32 14.85
N ALA A 83 7.67 -8.33 15.93
CA ALA A 83 6.83 -9.49 16.27
C ALA A 83 5.83 -9.81 15.14
N PRO A 84 5.65 -11.09 14.72
CA PRO A 84 4.80 -11.44 13.59
C PRO A 84 3.32 -11.06 13.76
N ASP A 85 2.82 -11.02 14.99
CA ASP A 85 1.45 -10.60 15.36
C ASP A 85 1.28 -9.08 15.32
N ALA A 86 2.38 -8.33 15.38
CA ALA A 86 2.39 -6.88 15.21
C ALA A 86 2.34 -6.44 13.74
N VAL A 87 2.49 -7.38 12.77
CA VAL A 87 2.51 -7.07 11.34
C VAL A 87 1.29 -7.67 10.64
N THR A 88 0.41 -6.79 10.15
CA THR A 88 -0.80 -7.15 9.38
C THR A 88 -0.62 -6.78 7.90
N ILE A 89 -1.17 -7.59 7.01
CA ILE A 89 -1.32 -7.29 5.59
C ILE A 89 -2.76 -6.88 5.32
N SER A 90 -2.97 -5.78 4.61
CA SER A 90 -4.27 -5.31 4.14
C SER A 90 -4.26 -5.14 2.62
N TYR A 91 -5.13 -5.88 1.93
CA TYR A 91 -5.38 -5.75 0.51
C TYR A 91 -6.81 -5.25 0.32
N VAL A 92 -6.97 -4.05 -0.23
CA VAL A 92 -8.27 -3.46 -0.55
C VAL A 92 -8.53 -3.64 -2.03
N PRO A 93 -9.48 -4.51 -2.44
CA PRO A 93 -9.81 -4.71 -3.84
C PRO A 93 -10.51 -3.49 -4.45
N HIS A 94 -10.46 -3.38 -5.76
CA HIS A 94 -11.28 -2.42 -6.50
C HIS A 94 -12.71 -2.95 -6.66
N CYS A 95 -13.73 -2.07 -6.65
CA CYS A 95 -15.12 -2.51 -6.81
C CYS A 95 -15.43 -3.12 -8.19
N GLN A 96 -14.59 -2.85 -9.18
CA GLN A 96 -14.62 -3.49 -10.51
C GLN A 96 -13.43 -4.43 -10.70
N SER A 97 -12.96 -5.08 -9.64
CA SER A 97 -11.88 -6.05 -9.74
C SER A 97 -12.30 -7.25 -10.59
N PRO A 98 -11.50 -7.66 -11.58
CA PRO A 98 -11.79 -8.88 -12.34
C PRO A 98 -11.63 -10.16 -11.51
N VAL A 99 -10.90 -10.05 -10.40
CA VAL A 99 -10.57 -11.21 -9.54
C VAL A 99 -11.46 -11.28 -8.31
N ASN A 100 -11.88 -10.13 -7.78
CA ASN A 100 -12.67 -10.02 -6.54
C ASN A 100 -13.97 -9.22 -6.76
N PRO A 101 -14.85 -9.62 -7.69
CA PRO A 101 -16.01 -8.81 -8.08
C PRO A 101 -17.09 -8.68 -7.01
N ALA A 102 -17.06 -9.52 -5.97
CA ALA A 102 -18.06 -9.55 -4.89
C ALA A 102 -17.50 -9.08 -3.52
N ALA A 103 -16.38 -8.35 -3.53
CA ALA A 103 -15.79 -7.87 -2.28
C ALA A 103 -16.75 -6.90 -1.56
N GLN A 104 -17.05 -7.19 -0.28
CA GLN A 104 -17.95 -6.34 0.53
C GLN A 104 -17.35 -4.97 0.85
N GLN A 105 -16.03 -4.87 0.93
CA GLN A 105 -15.30 -3.62 1.08
C GLN A 105 -14.37 -3.47 -0.11
N CYS A 106 -14.56 -2.44 -0.88
CA CYS A 106 -13.78 -2.19 -2.09
C CYS A 106 -13.54 -0.70 -2.31
N SER A 107 -12.46 -0.36 -3.02
CA SER A 107 -12.19 0.99 -3.50
C SER A 107 -12.94 1.25 -4.79
N ILE A 108 -13.56 2.42 -4.92
CA ILE A 108 -14.15 2.88 -6.20
C ILE A 108 -13.10 3.49 -7.14
N GLY A 109 -11.83 3.54 -6.71
CA GLY A 109 -10.68 3.88 -7.54
C GLY A 109 -10.57 5.35 -7.99
N THR A 110 -11.39 6.24 -7.45
CA THR A 110 -11.34 7.67 -7.83
C THR A 110 -10.05 8.35 -7.40
N SER A 111 -9.45 7.92 -6.29
CA SER A 111 -8.16 8.42 -5.82
C SER A 111 -7.52 7.50 -4.79
N ILE A 112 -6.44 6.83 -5.17
CA ILE A 112 -5.64 5.98 -4.27
C ILE A 112 -5.22 6.75 -2.99
N ALA A 113 -4.85 8.02 -3.13
CA ALA A 113 -4.47 8.84 -1.97
C ALA A 113 -5.62 9.00 -0.97
N ARG A 114 -6.85 9.18 -1.46
CA ARG A 114 -8.03 9.29 -0.59
C ARG A 114 -8.36 7.95 0.08
N ASP A 115 -8.25 6.86 -0.67
CA ASP A 115 -8.49 5.52 -0.14
C ASP A 115 -7.47 5.18 0.98
N ILE A 116 -6.19 5.52 0.77
CA ILE A 116 -5.14 5.37 1.79
C ILE A 116 -5.49 6.20 3.05
N LEU A 117 -5.87 7.47 2.87
CA LEU A 117 -6.22 8.36 3.98
C LEU A 117 -7.49 7.92 4.70
N GLN A 118 -8.45 7.35 4.00
CA GLN A 118 -9.64 6.76 4.60
C GLN A 118 -9.27 5.58 5.51
N VAL A 119 -8.41 4.67 5.03
CA VAL A 119 -7.91 3.55 5.84
C VAL A 119 -7.11 4.07 7.05
N GLN A 120 -6.28 5.10 6.84
CA GLN A 120 -5.50 5.74 7.91
C GLN A 120 -6.42 6.27 9.02
N GLN A 121 -7.48 7.00 8.66
CA GLN A 121 -8.41 7.59 9.62
C GLN A 121 -9.26 6.53 10.31
N GLN A 122 -9.86 5.61 9.56
CA GLN A 122 -10.70 4.55 10.12
C GLN A 122 -9.93 3.62 11.07
N GLY A 123 -8.67 3.39 10.75
CA GLY A 123 -7.78 2.57 11.57
C GLY A 123 -7.06 3.32 12.69
N ASP A 124 -7.25 4.63 12.86
CA ASP A 124 -6.55 5.48 13.83
C ASP A 124 -5.00 5.35 13.73
N PHE A 125 -4.48 5.21 12.49
CA PHE A 125 -3.04 5.17 12.28
C PHE A 125 -2.42 6.56 12.47
N GLY A 126 -1.53 6.68 13.44
CA GLY A 126 -0.84 7.94 13.73
C GLY A 126 0.42 8.18 12.91
N THR A 127 0.89 7.16 12.18
CA THR A 127 2.01 7.27 11.24
C THR A 127 1.64 6.62 9.91
N LEU A 128 1.82 7.36 8.82
CA LEU A 128 1.66 6.89 7.45
C LEU A 128 3.01 6.93 6.74
N VAL A 129 3.43 5.80 6.20
CA VAL A 129 4.69 5.67 5.46
C VAL A 129 4.39 5.41 4.00
N ILE A 130 5.07 6.11 3.10
CA ILE A 130 4.88 6.02 1.66
C ILE A 130 6.19 6.23 0.92
N GLY A 131 6.39 5.53 -0.18
CA GLY A 131 7.51 5.80 -1.08
C GLY A 131 7.38 7.16 -1.78
N ARG A 132 8.50 7.82 -2.06
CA ARG A 132 8.50 9.12 -2.74
C ARG A 132 7.82 9.08 -4.11
N ARG A 133 7.98 7.97 -4.85
CA ARG A 133 7.36 7.72 -6.15
C ARG A 133 6.79 6.32 -6.19
N GLY A 134 5.80 6.09 -7.02
CA GLY A 134 5.23 4.78 -7.29
C GLY A 134 5.75 4.18 -8.60
N VAL A 135 4.96 3.27 -9.17
CA VAL A 135 5.28 2.58 -10.44
C VAL A 135 5.35 3.50 -11.65
N SER A 136 4.75 4.69 -11.62
CA SER A 136 4.84 5.66 -12.72
C SER A 136 6.19 6.41 -12.66
N ARG A 137 6.98 6.28 -13.72
CA ARG A 137 8.34 6.85 -13.84
C ARG A 137 8.37 8.28 -14.40
N ALA A 138 7.37 9.12 -14.15
CA ALA A 138 7.44 10.52 -14.58
C ALA A 138 8.56 11.25 -13.82
N GLU A 139 9.69 11.46 -14.49
CA GLU A 139 10.93 12.02 -13.91
C GLU A 139 10.82 13.49 -13.55
N GLU A 140 9.83 14.21 -14.11
CA GLU A 140 9.69 15.67 -13.98
C GLU A 140 9.18 16.14 -12.60
N PHE A 141 8.65 15.25 -11.77
CA PHE A 141 8.09 15.62 -10.47
C PHE A 141 8.93 15.10 -9.31
N LEU A 142 9.17 15.95 -8.31
CA LEU A 142 9.87 15.59 -7.07
C LEU A 142 9.17 14.44 -6.34
N PHE A 143 7.83 14.40 -6.37
CA PHE A 143 7.00 13.36 -5.75
C PHE A 143 6.02 12.78 -6.76
N GLY A 144 5.66 11.50 -6.58
CA GLY A 144 4.55 10.89 -7.31
C GLY A 144 3.21 11.53 -6.96
N SER A 145 2.23 11.37 -7.85
CA SER A 145 0.89 11.97 -7.70
C SER A 145 0.16 11.54 -6.41
N VAL A 146 0.34 10.29 -5.98
CA VAL A 146 -0.24 9.77 -4.74
C VAL A 146 0.45 10.41 -3.54
N THR A 147 1.79 10.43 -3.52
CA THR A 147 2.59 11.02 -2.43
C THR A 147 2.28 12.50 -2.25
N THR A 148 2.23 13.27 -3.35
CA THR A 148 1.84 14.69 -3.31
C THR A 148 0.46 14.89 -2.69
N LYS A 149 -0.54 14.11 -3.12
CA LYS A 149 -1.90 14.23 -2.58
C LYS A 149 -1.98 13.79 -1.11
N VAL A 150 -1.29 12.72 -0.74
CA VAL A 150 -1.24 12.25 0.65
C VAL A 150 -0.64 13.32 1.55
N THR A 151 0.51 13.91 1.20
CA THR A 151 1.16 14.93 2.02
C THR A 151 0.34 16.20 2.18
N HIS A 152 -0.48 16.56 1.17
CA HIS A 152 -1.37 17.72 1.25
C HIS A 152 -2.66 17.47 2.02
N LEU A 153 -3.20 16.25 1.98
CA LEU A 153 -4.53 15.93 2.51
C LEU A 153 -4.51 15.18 3.84
N ALA A 154 -3.35 14.66 4.25
CA ALA A 154 -3.20 13.93 5.51
C ALA A 154 -3.53 14.85 6.70
N LYS A 155 -4.31 14.31 7.64
CA LYS A 155 -4.70 14.99 8.88
C LYS A 155 -4.51 14.04 10.05
N ASP A 156 -4.15 14.60 11.19
CA ASP A 156 -4.02 13.86 12.44
C ASP A 156 -3.09 12.63 12.35
N CYS A 157 -2.03 12.74 11.54
CA CYS A 157 -0.97 11.72 11.42
C CYS A 157 0.36 12.35 10.97
N THR A 158 1.44 11.63 11.25
CA THR A 158 2.77 11.94 10.69
C THR A 158 2.92 11.21 9.35
N VAL A 159 3.46 11.86 8.33
CA VAL A 159 3.74 11.23 7.03
C VAL A 159 5.25 11.10 6.85
N TRP A 160 5.74 9.88 6.66
CA TRP A 160 7.11 9.59 6.27
C TRP A 160 7.17 9.32 4.78
N VAL A 161 7.91 10.14 4.06
CA VAL A 161 8.16 9.96 2.62
C VAL A 161 9.55 9.38 2.45
N VAL A 162 9.63 8.11 2.07
CA VAL A 162 10.90 7.38 1.89
C VAL A 162 11.34 7.44 0.44
N GLN A 163 12.64 7.71 0.22
CA GLN A 163 13.25 7.91 -1.08
C GLN A 163 14.06 6.70 -1.53
#